data_b8d0c96a767e8b916b0ad9ae84a07eef
#
_entry.id   b8d0c96a767e8b916b0ad9ae84a07eef
#
_cell.length_a   1.000
_cell.length_b   1.000
_cell.length_c   1.000
_cell.angle_alpha   90.00
_cell.angle_beta   90.00
_cell.angle_gamma   90.00
#
_symmetry.space_group_name_H-M   'P 1'
#
loop_
_entity.id
_entity.type
_entity.pdbx_description
1 polymer ?
#
loop_
_entity_poly.entity_id
_entity_poly.type
_entity_poly.pdbx_seq_one_letter_code
_entity_poly.pdbx_strand_id
1 'polypeptide(L)'
;MAFISAAYFGYPAEKLKTIGITGTKGKTTTTYMVKSILENAGYKVGLIGTIEAIIGDKVIPAKNTTPESYVIQEYFHEMAEAGCDCVVMEVSSQGLMLHRTQGFVFDFGIFTNIEPDHIGPNEHKDFDDYLRCKSLLLKQCKVGIVNRDDEHFEKIIEGH
;
A
#
# COMPACT_ATOMS: atom_id res chain seq x y z
N MET A 1 -3.92 -16.96 -4.13
CA MET A 1 -5.09 -16.13 -4.49
C MET A 1 -4.67 -14.87 -5.25
N ALA A 2 -3.71 -14.08 -4.78
CA ALA A 2 -3.30 -12.79 -5.37
C ALA A 2 -2.95 -12.85 -6.88
N PHE A 3 -2.12 -13.79 -7.29
CA PHE A 3 -1.74 -13.96 -8.71
C PHE A 3 -2.91 -14.37 -9.61
N ILE A 4 -3.83 -15.21 -9.10
CA ILE A 4 -5.03 -15.60 -9.82
C ILE A 4 -5.95 -14.39 -10.00
N SER A 5 -6.11 -13.58 -8.97
CA SER A 5 -6.92 -12.36 -9.05
C SER A 5 -6.32 -11.34 -10.03
N ALA A 6 -4.99 -11.15 -10.01
CA ALA A 6 -4.32 -10.28 -10.96
C ALA A 6 -4.55 -10.72 -12.41
N ALA A 7 -4.40 -12.01 -12.69
CA ALA A 7 -4.65 -12.58 -14.01
C ALA A 7 -6.13 -12.48 -14.42
N TYR A 8 -7.05 -12.74 -13.50
CA TYR A 8 -8.49 -12.67 -13.75
C TYR A 8 -8.93 -11.28 -14.20
N PHE A 9 -8.39 -10.22 -13.58
CA PHE A 9 -8.67 -8.83 -13.94
C PHE A 9 -7.73 -8.27 -15.03
N GLY A 10 -6.88 -9.09 -15.64
CA GLY A 10 -6.00 -8.68 -16.74
C GLY A 10 -4.85 -7.77 -16.31
N TYR A 11 -4.27 -8.03 -15.12
CA TYR A 11 -3.11 -7.31 -14.56
C TYR A 11 -3.33 -5.79 -14.48
N PRO A 12 -4.39 -5.32 -13.80
CA PRO A 12 -4.79 -3.91 -13.84
C PRO A 12 -3.74 -2.96 -13.23
N ALA A 13 -2.88 -3.45 -12.34
CA ALA A 13 -1.78 -2.68 -11.78
C ALA A 13 -0.78 -2.17 -12.85
N GLU A 14 -0.68 -2.84 -14.01
CA GLU A 14 0.18 -2.40 -15.12
C GLU A 14 -0.34 -1.16 -15.84
N LYS A 15 -1.63 -0.86 -15.66
CA LYS A 15 -2.30 0.32 -16.26
C LYS A 15 -2.27 1.54 -15.34
N LEU A 16 -1.78 1.40 -14.12
CA LEU A 16 -1.75 2.42 -13.08
C LEU A 16 -0.34 2.66 -12.58
N LYS A 17 -0.01 3.87 -12.13
CA LYS A 17 1.13 4.09 -11.25
C LYS A 17 0.72 3.77 -9.82
N THR A 18 1.35 2.76 -9.24
CA THR A 18 0.98 2.24 -7.93
C THR A 18 1.93 2.75 -6.84
N ILE A 19 1.37 3.37 -5.80
CA ILE A 19 2.11 3.96 -4.68
C ILE A 19 1.62 3.31 -3.39
N GLY A 20 2.47 2.52 -2.74
CA GLY A 20 2.19 1.89 -1.45
C GLY A 20 2.79 2.69 -0.31
N ILE A 21 2.04 2.91 0.77
CA ILE A 21 2.49 3.65 1.95
C ILE A 21 2.34 2.78 3.19
N THR A 22 3.45 2.53 3.89
CA THR A 22 3.47 1.82 5.16
C THR A 22 4.11 2.67 6.26
N GLY A 23 3.94 2.25 7.48
CA GLY A 23 4.44 2.91 8.70
C GLY A 23 3.56 2.56 9.91
N THR A 24 4.01 2.86 11.10
CA THR A 24 3.19 2.68 12.30
C THR A 24 2.10 3.75 12.35
N LYS A 25 2.48 5.01 12.20
CA LYS A 25 1.57 6.18 12.25
C LYS A 25 1.63 7.00 10.98
N GLY A 26 0.58 7.78 10.72
CA GLY A 26 0.54 8.77 9.65
C GLY A 26 0.27 8.21 8.24
N LYS A 27 0.03 6.90 8.07
CA LYS A 27 -0.29 6.32 6.76
C LYS A 27 -1.45 7.05 6.07
N THR A 28 -2.59 7.15 6.73
CA THR A 28 -3.79 7.79 6.21
C THR A 28 -3.53 9.24 5.82
N THR A 29 -2.92 10.02 6.70
CA THR A 29 -2.58 11.43 6.43
C THR A 29 -1.67 11.54 5.20
N THR A 30 -0.58 10.75 5.17
CA THR A 30 0.36 10.75 4.04
C THR A 30 -0.32 10.34 2.73
N THR A 31 -1.22 9.35 2.78
CA THR A 31 -1.97 8.87 1.61
C THR A 31 -2.83 9.98 1.01
N TYR A 32 -3.59 10.71 1.83
CA TYR A 32 -4.40 11.85 1.36
C TYR A 32 -3.54 13.03 0.90
N MET A 33 -2.40 13.30 1.55
CA MET A 33 -1.46 14.35 1.10
C MET A 33 -0.88 14.01 -0.27
N VAL A 34 -0.39 12.79 -0.48
CA VAL A 34 0.15 12.34 -1.78
C VAL A 34 -0.93 12.41 -2.85
N LYS A 35 -2.14 11.92 -2.55
CA LYS A 35 -3.29 12.04 -3.46
C LYS A 35 -3.54 13.48 -3.87
N SER A 36 -3.63 14.39 -2.90
CA SER A 36 -3.88 15.82 -3.16
C SER A 36 -2.79 16.47 -4.01
N ILE A 37 -1.51 16.15 -3.76
CA ILE A 37 -0.39 16.67 -4.54
C ILE A 37 -0.49 16.20 -6.01
N LEU A 38 -0.76 14.93 -6.22
CA LEU A 38 -0.88 14.35 -7.56
C LEU A 38 -2.10 14.92 -8.31
N GLU A 39 -3.23 15.10 -7.64
CA GLU A 39 -4.42 15.71 -8.24
C GLU A 39 -4.18 17.18 -8.63
N ASN A 40 -3.47 17.94 -7.77
CA ASN A 40 -3.07 19.31 -8.13
C ASN A 40 -2.07 19.37 -9.29
N ALA A 41 -1.33 18.29 -9.53
CA ALA A 41 -0.47 18.13 -10.70
C ALA A 41 -1.23 17.66 -11.97
N GLY A 42 -2.53 17.45 -11.88
CA GLY A 42 -3.40 17.10 -13.01
C GLY A 42 -3.64 15.60 -13.22
N TYR A 43 -3.19 14.75 -12.28
CA TYR A 43 -3.45 13.31 -12.35
C TYR A 43 -4.79 12.93 -11.75
N LYS A 44 -5.44 11.92 -12.30
CA LYS A 44 -6.63 11.30 -11.71
C LYS A 44 -6.18 10.17 -10.78
N VAL A 45 -6.48 10.30 -9.48
CA VAL A 45 -5.88 9.46 -8.44
C VAL A 45 -6.93 8.63 -7.73
N GLY A 46 -6.77 7.30 -7.77
CA GLY A 46 -7.48 6.36 -6.90
C GLY A 46 -6.85 6.30 -5.51
N LEU A 47 -7.64 5.90 -4.52
CA LEU A 47 -7.18 5.73 -3.14
C LEU A 47 -7.71 4.42 -2.56
N ILE A 48 -6.88 3.72 -1.79
CA ILE A 48 -7.28 2.58 -0.96
C ILE A 48 -6.70 2.81 0.43
N GLY A 49 -7.54 2.95 1.44
CA GLY A 49 -7.08 3.28 2.79
C GLY A 49 -7.98 2.82 3.91
N THR A 50 -7.63 3.21 5.11
CA THR A 50 -8.32 2.83 6.36
C THR A 50 -9.75 3.38 6.43
N ILE A 51 -9.99 4.54 5.83
CA ILE A 51 -11.30 5.21 5.89
C ILE A 51 -12.18 4.71 4.74
N GLU A 52 -11.64 4.71 3.52
CA GLU A 52 -12.41 4.46 2.31
C GLU A 52 -11.52 4.04 1.14
N ALA A 53 -12.14 3.54 0.08
CA ALA A 53 -11.58 3.46 -1.25
C ALA A 53 -12.26 4.48 -2.17
N ILE A 54 -11.46 5.19 -2.98
CA ILE A 54 -11.94 6.18 -3.96
C ILE A 54 -11.58 5.69 -5.36
N ILE A 55 -12.58 5.46 -6.18
CA ILE A 55 -12.47 4.91 -7.54
C ILE A 55 -13.18 5.87 -8.50
N GLY A 56 -12.43 6.80 -9.11
CA GLY A 56 -13.06 7.89 -9.87
C GLY A 56 -13.98 8.72 -8.96
N ASP A 57 -15.28 8.74 -9.27
CA ASP A 57 -16.29 9.46 -8.48
C ASP A 57 -16.97 8.57 -7.41
N LYS A 58 -16.64 7.27 -7.38
CA LYS A 58 -17.20 6.29 -6.44
C LYS A 58 -16.40 6.26 -5.17
N VAL A 59 -17.06 6.34 -4.02
CA VAL A 59 -16.48 6.24 -2.68
C VAL A 59 -17.07 5.04 -1.97
N ILE A 60 -16.22 4.14 -1.48
CA ILE A 60 -16.59 2.90 -0.80
C ILE A 60 -16.00 2.92 0.61
N PRO A 61 -16.81 2.84 1.69
CA PRO A 61 -16.28 2.71 3.04
C PRO A 61 -15.38 1.50 3.19
N ALA A 62 -14.22 1.67 3.81
CA ALA A 62 -13.26 0.60 4.00
C ALA A 62 -13.73 -0.40 5.08
N LYS A 63 -13.46 -1.67 4.85
CA LYS A 63 -13.58 -2.74 5.87
C LYS A 63 -12.24 -3.04 6.54
N ASN A 64 -11.17 -2.89 5.81
CA ASN A 64 -9.78 -3.12 6.24
C ASN A 64 -8.88 -2.06 5.62
N THR A 65 -7.79 -1.68 6.32
CA THR A 65 -6.78 -0.76 5.79
C THR A 65 -6.21 -1.26 4.45
N THR A 66 -5.91 -2.55 4.39
CA THR A 66 -5.43 -3.24 3.18
C THR A 66 -6.42 -4.36 2.87
N PRO A 67 -7.24 -4.24 1.83
CA PRO A 67 -8.22 -5.25 1.46
C PRO A 67 -7.59 -6.60 1.09
N GLU A 68 -8.42 -7.61 0.94
CA GLU A 68 -8.01 -8.92 0.40
C GLU A 68 -7.56 -8.78 -1.06
N SER A 69 -6.70 -9.71 -1.49
CA SER A 69 -6.06 -9.66 -2.82
C SER A 69 -7.05 -9.51 -3.98
N TYR A 70 -8.18 -10.22 -3.92
CA TYR A 70 -9.23 -10.12 -4.93
C TYR A 70 -9.78 -8.69 -5.01
N VAL A 71 -10.10 -8.10 -3.87
CA VAL A 71 -10.70 -6.76 -3.79
C VAL A 71 -9.70 -5.69 -4.26
N ILE A 72 -8.40 -5.84 -3.95
CA ILE A 72 -7.35 -4.94 -4.45
C ILE A 72 -7.33 -4.95 -5.98
N GLN A 73 -7.33 -6.13 -6.60
CA GLN A 73 -7.30 -6.26 -8.07
C GLN A 73 -8.59 -5.77 -8.72
N GLU A 74 -9.74 -6.01 -8.09
CA GLU A 74 -11.03 -5.47 -8.52
C GLU A 74 -11.03 -3.93 -8.51
N TYR A 75 -10.56 -3.32 -7.41
CA TYR A 75 -10.45 -1.86 -7.32
C TYR A 75 -9.47 -1.28 -8.33
N PHE A 76 -8.32 -1.92 -8.56
CA PHE A 76 -7.38 -1.50 -9.58
C PHE A 76 -8.00 -1.58 -10.99
N HIS A 77 -8.76 -2.63 -11.27
CA HIS A 77 -9.49 -2.76 -12.54
C HIS A 77 -10.51 -1.63 -12.70
N GLU A 78 -11.36 -1.39 -11.70
CA GLU A 78 -12.34 -0.30 -11.73
C GLU A 78 -11.67 1.08 -11.86
N MET A 79 -10.53 1.31 -11.18
CA MET A 79 -9.75 2.56 -11.30
C MET A 79 -9.21 2.75 -12.71
N ALA A 80 -8.67 1.70 -13.33
CA ALA A 80 -8.19 1.75 -14.70
C ALA A 80 -9.33 2.05 -15.69
N GLU A 81 -10.49 1.40 -15.54
CA GLU A 81 -11.69 1.66 -16.36
C GLU A 81 -12.25 3.09 -16.13
N ALA A 82 -12.14 3.61 -14.91
CA ALA A 82 -12.51 4.99 -14.59
C ALA A 82 -11.50 6.04 -15.12
N GLY A 83 -10.40 5.60 -15.74
CA GLY A 83 -9.35 6.48 -16.29
C GLY A 83 -8.46 7.10 -15.22
N CYS A 84 -8.27 6.45 -14.07
CA CYS A 84 -7.25 6.85 -13.11
C CYS A 84 -5.86 6.66 -13.69
N ASP A 85 -4.96 7.61 -13.42
CA ASP A 85 -3.54 7.53 -13.80
C ASP A 85 -2.71 6.78 -12.75
N CYS A 86 -3.10 6.94 -11.49
CA CYS A 86 -2.38 6.36 -10.35
C CYS A 86 -3.33 5.99 -9.21
N VAL A 87 -2.81 5.14 -8.32
CA VAL A 87 -3.45 4.78 -7.06
C VAL A 87 -2.48 4.95 -5.91
N VAL A 88 -2.95 5.54 -4.82
CA VAL A 88 -2.23 5.63 -3.54
C VAL A 88 -2.91 4.70 -2.55
N MET A 89 -2.15 3.79 -1.95
CA MET A 89 -2.67 2.72 -1.12
C MET A 89 -1.97 2.64 0.24
N GLU A 90 -2.74 2.61 1.31
CA GLU A 90 -2.22 2.24 2.64
C GLU A 90 -1.91 0.75 2.69
N VAL A 91 -0.69 0.41 3.11
CA VAL A 91 -0.22 -0.97 3.21
C VAL A 91 0.11 -1.30 4.66
N SER A 92 -0.75 -2.09 5.30
CA SER A 92 -0.55 -2.54 6.68
C SER A 92 0.46 -3.68 6.76
N SER A 93 1.12 -3.82 7.90
CA SER A 93 2.01 -4.95 8.16
C SER A 93 1.31 -6.30 8.03
N GLN A 94 0.05 -6.36 8.48
CA GLN A 94 -0.77 -7.56 8.37
C GLN A 94 -1.13 -7.87 6.91
N GLY A 95 -1.42 -6.84 6.09
CA GLY A 95 -1.65 -7.00 4.66
C GLY A 95 -0.44 -7.57 3.92
N LEU A 96 0.77 -7.14 4.30
CA LEU A 96 2.02 -7.67 3.78
C LEU A 96 2.29 -9.10 4.28
N MET A 97 2.12 -9.34 5.58
CA MET A 97 2.29 -10.67 6.20
C MET A 97 1.37 -11.72 5.57
N LEU A 98 0.12 -11.35 5.28
CA LEU A 98 -0.88 -12.22 4.66
C LEU A 98 -0.82 -12.23 3.13
N HIS A 99 0.21 -11.63 2.55
CA HIS A 99 0.42 -11.58 1.09
C HIS A 99 -0.74 -10.98 0.28
N ARG A 100 -1.53 -10.08 0.89
CA ARG A 100 -2.67 -9.45 0.22
C ARG A 100 -2.27 -8.58 -0.97
N THR A 101 -1.09 -7.99 -0.93
CA THR A 101 -0.55 -7.12 -1.98
C THR A 101 0.26 -7.86 -3.04
N GLN A 102 0.40 -9.18 -2.97
CA GLN A 102 1.10 -9.93 -4.01
C GLN A 102 0.33 -9.94 -5.34
N GLY A 103 1.03 -10.29 -6.42
CA GLY A 103 0.47 -10.31 -7.78
C GLY A 103 0.77 -9.06 -8.59
N PHE A 104 1.43 -8.05 -8.00
CA PHE A 104 1.97 -6.87 -8.69
C PHE A 104 3.17 -6.29 -7.92
N VAL A 105 3.88 -5.35 -8.53
CA VAL A 105 4.99 -4.62 -7.92
C VAL A 105 4.60 -3.14 -7.89
N PHE A 106 4.69 -2.51 -6.73
CA PHE A 106 4.47 -1.07 -6.61
C PHE A 106 5.52 -0.29 -7.41
N ASP A 107 5.13 0.79 -8.08
CA ASP A 107 6.09 1.71 -8.67
C ASP A 107 6.88 2.44 -7.58
N PHE A 108 6.18 2.85 -6.50
CA PHE A 108 6.78 3.51 -5.34
C PHE A 108 6.31 2.87 -4.04
N GLY A 109 7.24 2.62 -3.12
CA GLY A 109 6.97 2.18 -1.75
C GLY A 109 7.47 3.23 -0.77
N ILE A 110 6.58 3.79 0.06
CA ILE A 110 6.92 4.81 1.05
C ILE A 110 6.85 4.19 2.45
N PHE A 111 7.95 4.25 3.18
CA PHE A 111 8.04 3.83 4.58
C PHE A 111 8.23 5.05 5.46
N THR A 112 7.19 5.45 6.21
CA THR A 112 7.16 6.72 6.94
C THR A 112 7.89 6.66 8.28
N ASN A 113 7.59 5.66 9.10
CA ASN A 113 8.14 5.48 10.45
C ASN A 113 7.84 4.08 10.98
N ILE A 114 8.57 3.67 12.03
CA ILE A 114 8.23 2.48 12.79
C ILE A 114 8.43 2.70 14.29
N GLU A 115 7.43 2.30 15.07
CA GLU A 115 7.44 2.28 16.54
C GLU A 115 6.86 0.94 17.00
N PRO A 116 7.17 0.46 18.22
CA PRO A 116 6.54 -0.74 18.77
C PRO A 116 5.02 -0.61 18.82
N ASP A 117 4.33 -1.45 18.05
CA ASP A 117 2.88 -1.49 17.93
C ASP A 117 2.46 -2.86 17.34
N HIS A 118 1.19 -3.22 17.44
CA HIS A 118 0.66 -4.47 16.88
C HIS A 118 1.41 -5.74 17.28
N ILE A 119 1.87 -5.81 18.55
CA ILE A 119 2.54 -6.99 19.10
C ILE A 119 1.58 -7.71 20.04
N GLY A 120 1.19 -8.94 19.72
CA GLY A 120 0.24 -9.70 20.50
C GLY A 120 -0.11 -11.06 19.92
N PRO A 121 -0.96 -11.84 20.61
CA PRO A 121 -1.24 -13.25 20.24
C PRO A 121 -1.85 -13.45 18.84
N ASN A 122 -2.54 -12.45 18.33
CA ASN A 122 -3.18 -12.47 16.99
C ASN A 122 -2.56 -11.44 16.03
N GLU A 123 -1.41 -10.92 16.37
CA GLU A 123 -0.70 -9.89 15.62
C GLU A 123 0.74 -10.35 15.35
N HIS A 124 1.71 -9.43 15.37
CA HIS A 124 3.12 -9.80 15.24
C HIS A 124 3.65 -10.38 16.56
N LYS A 125 4.52 -11.35 16.45
CA LYS A 125 5.07 -12.06 17.61
C LYS A 125 6.00 -11.17 18.45
N ASP A 126 6.74 -10.26 17.78
CA ASP A 126 7.67 -9.31 18.36
C ASP A 126 7.90 -8.11 17.42
N PHE A 127 8.69 -7.14 17.87
CA PHE A 127 9.00 -5.94 17.11
C PHE A 127 9.81 -6.26 15.84
N ASP A 128 10.73 -7.19 15.87
CA ASP A 128 11.54 -7.56 14.70
C ASP A 128 10.66 -8.22 13.63
N ASP A 129 9.68 -9.02 13.99
CA ASP A 129 8.69 -9.57 13.07
C ASP A 129 7.80 -8.48 12.46
N TYR A 130 7.37 -7.51 13.26
CA TYR A 130 6.60 -6.36 12.81
C TYR A 130 7.39 -5.50 11.80
N LEU A 131 8.65 -5.16 12.13
CA LEU A 131 9.56 -4.43 11.25
C LEU A 131 9.80 -5.21 9.95
N ARG A 132 10.13 -6.49 10.05
CA ARG A 132 10.34 -7.38 8.90
C ARG A 132 9.12 -7.39 7.97
N CYS A 133 7.92 -7.53 8.52
CA CYS A 133 6.69 -7.55 7.72
C CYS A 133 6.47 -6.22 6.99
N LYS A 134 6.68 -5.07 7.65
CA LYS A 134 6.55 -3.76 6.97
C LYS A 134 7.61 -3.55 5.89
N SER A 135 8.84 -4.00 6.13
CA SER A 135 9.94 -3.88 5.15
C SER A 135 9.70 -4.70 3.88
N LEU A 136 8.75 -5.64 3.88
CA LEU A 136 8.34 -6.36 2.67
C LEU A 136 7.82 -5.41 1.57
N LEU A 137 7.26 -4.25 1.91
CA LEU A 137 6.86 -3.26 0.92
C LEU A 137 8.04 -2.82 0.06
N LEU A 138 9.20 -2.59 0.67
CA LEU A 138 10.40 -2.18 -0.06
C LEU A 138 10.90 -3.27 -0.99
N LYS A 139 10.72 -4.55 -0.64
CA LYS A 139 11.02 -5.70 -1.52
C LYS A 139 10.02 -5.86 -2.67
N GLN A 140 8.88 -5.22 -2.57
CA GLN A 140 7.78 -5.29 -3.53
C GLN A 140 7.57 -3.96 -4.27
N CYS A 141 8.57 -3.05 -4.30
CA CYS A 141 8.49 -1.81 -5.06
C CYS A 141 9.72 -1.60 -5.94
N LYS A 142 9.54 -0.80 -7.01
CA LYS A 142 10.62 -0.40 -7.90
C LYS A 142 11.50 0.69 -7.29
N VAL A 143 10.87 1.63 -6.58
CA VAL A 143 11.55 2.74 -5.91
C VAL A 143 11.06 2.82 -4.47
N GLY A 144 11.97 2.68 -3.51
CA GLY A 144 11.71 2.83 -2.08
C GLY A 144 12.01 4.26 -1.61
N ILE A 145 11.09 4.82 -0.83
CA ILE A 145 11.26 6.13 -0.16
C ILE A 145 11.17 5.87 1.33
N VAL A 146 12.23 6.15 2.05
CA VAL A 146 12.35 5.84 3.49
C VAL A 146 12.75 7.09 4.26
N ASN A 147 12.13 7.29 5.43
CA ASN A 147 12.52 8.34 6.35
C ASN A 147 13.91 8.02 6.95
N ARG A 148 14.92 8.80 6.59
CA ARG A 148 16.30 8.61 7.04
C ARG A 148 16.50 8.95 8.53
N ASP A 149 15.61 9.74 9.11
CA ASP A 149 15.69 10.14 10.52
C ASP A 149 15.05 9.13 11.47
N ASP A 150 14.47 8.03 10.94
CA ASP A 150 13.98 6.92 11.76
C ASP A 150 15.15 6.16 12.37
N GLU A 151 15.11 5.91 13.68
CA GLU A 151 16.18 5.20 14.42
C GLU A 151 16.42 3.77 13.91
N HIS A 152 15.45 3.18 13.23
CA HIS A 152 15.53 1.84 12.64
C HIS A 152 15.87 1.85 11.14
N PHE A 153 16.27 3.01 10.57
CA PHE A 153 16.52 3.19 9.14
C PHE A 153 17.37 2.06 8.54
N GLU A 154 18.51 1.73 9.17
CA GLU A 154 19.43 0.69 8.66
C GLU A 154 18.76 -0.69 8.60
N LYS A 155 17.92 -1.03 9.58
CA LYS A 155 17.16 -2.28 9.57
C LYS A 155 16.04 -2.28 8.52
N ILE A 156 15.41 -1.12 8.30
CA ILE A 156 14.33 -0.96 7.32
C ILE A 156 14.86 -1.22 5.91
N ILE A 157 16.05 -0.73 5.58
CA ILE A 157 16.66 -0.84 4.26
C ILE A 157 17.49 -2.12 4.06
N GLU A 158 17.63 -2.94 5.08
CA GLU A 158 18.43 -4.16 5.00
C GLU A 158 17.92 -5.10 3.91
N GLY A 159 18.80 -5.47 2.99
CA GLY A 159 18.48 -6.33 1.84
C GLY A 159 17.87 -5.61 0.62
N HIS A 160 18.04 -4.28 0.57
CA HIS A 160 17.63 -3.43 -0.57
C HIS A 160 18.82 -2.81 -1.28
#